data_ee805927da09ca003dabb1f2a2bfdd51
#
_entry.id   ee805927da09ca003dabb1f2a2bfdd51
#
_cell.length_a   1.000
_cell.length_b   1.000
_cell.length_c   1.000
_cell.angle_alpha   90.00
_cell.angle_beta   90.00
_cell.angle_gamma   90.00
#
_symmetry.space_group_name_H-M   'P 1'
#
loop_
_entity.id
_entity.type
_entity.pdbx_description
1 polymer ?
#
loop_
_entity_poly.entity_id
_entity_poly.type
_entity_poly.pdbx_seq_one_letter_code
_entity_poly.pdbx_strand_id
1 'polypeptide(L)'
;MSDACAVMARRELWTCSRCGRRFVGKNMWHACGNYSVKGFLDGKGTRARELFEGFERLIAACGPYELAPAKTRVAFMGRVRFAGVYALSDKGMTVAFGLPRSLPHPRIRKIEDYGGGWYGHWMRITEPGELDGQLLGWLRESYHQMGMQERLSGR
;
A
#
# COMPACT_ATOMS: atom_id res chain seq x y z
N MET A 1 24.91 -4.90 -22.64
CA MET A 1 24.78 -5.24 -21.89
C MET A 1 23.99 -5.32 -20.69
N SER A 2 24.05 -4.47 -19.84
CA SER A 2 23.30 -4.47 -18.61
C SER A 2 21.80 -4.45 -18.87
N ASP A 3 21.38 -3.84 -19.96
CA ASP A 3 19.95 -3.79 -20.27
C ASP A 3 19.36 -5.16 -20.53
N ALA A 4 20.11 -6.00 -21.23
CA ALA A 4 19.63 -7.35 -21.50
C ALA A 4 19.49 -8.14 -20.20
N CYS A 5 20.42 -7.99 -19.28
CA CYS A 5 20.33 -8.66 -18.01
C CYS A 5 19.13 -8.19 -17.20
N ALA A 6 18.90 -6.88 -17.22
CA ALA A 6 17.76 -6.32 -16.49
C ALA A 6 16.44 -6.86 -17.04
N VAL A 7 16.33 -6.95 -18.35
CA VAL A 7 15.11 -7.47 -18.97
C VAL A 7 14.89 -8.91 -18.57
N MET A 8 15.95 -9.71 -18.57
CA MET A 8 15.82 -11.11 -18.21
C MET A 8 15.46 -11.31 -16.74
N ALA A 9 15.87 -10.38 -15.89
CA ALA A 9 15.57 -10.48 -14.47
C ALA A 9 14.15 -10.06 -14.14
N ARG A 10 13.48 -9.38 -15.03
CA ARG A 10 12.14 -8.90 -14.79
C ARG A 10 11.10 -9.98 -15.05
N ARG A 11 10.05 -9.93 -14.29
CA ARG A 11 8.88 -10.77 -14.51
C ARG A 11 7.70 -9.84 -14.75
N GLU A 12 6.96 -10.11 -15.80
CA GLU A 12 5.80 -9.31 -16.10
C GLU A 12 4.76 -9.44 -15.00
N LEU A 13 4.15 -8.34 -14.65
CA LEU A 13 3.06 -8.34 -13.71
C LEU A 13 1.77 -8.74 -14.44
N TRP A 14 0.90 -9.42 -13.72
CA TRP A 14 -0.40 -9.77 -14.27
C TRP A 14 -1.29 -8.54 -14.26
N THR A 15 -1.96 -8.28 -15.36
CA THR A 15 -2.91 -7.16 -15.48
C THR A 15 -4.30 -7.72 -15.56
N CYS A 16 -5.16 -7.28 -14.66
CA CYS A 16 -6.56 -7.72 -14.67
C CYS A 16 -7.25 -7.10 -15.88
N SER A 17 -7.89 -7.96 -16.69
CA SER A 17 -8.57 -7.51 -17.90
C SER A 17 -9.83 -6.69 -17.58
N ARG A 18 -10.34 -6.78 -16.35
CA ARG A 18 -11.56 -6.08 -15.98
C ARG A 18 -11.30 -4.69 -15.43
N CYS A 19 -10.25 -4.51 -14.65
CA CYS A 19 -9.99 -3.21 -14.02
C CYS A 19 -8.64 -2.61 -14.40
N GLY A 20 -7.80 -3.35 -15.10
CA GLY A 20 -6.51 -2.84 -15.57
C GLY A 20 -5.43 -2.75 -14.52
N ARG A 21 -5.69 -3.16 -13.29
CA ARG A 21 -4.68 -3.10 -12.24
C ARG A 21 -3.69 -4.24 -12.39
N ARG A 22 -2.48 -3.99 -11.90
CA ARG A 22 -1.38 -4.93 -12.03
C ARG A 22 -1.06 -5.58 -10.69
N PHE A 23 -0.74 -6.87 -10.73
CA PHE A 23 -0.47 -7.65 -9.54
C PHE A 23 0.74 -8.54 -9.77
N VAL A 24 1.41 -8.92 -8.68
CA VAL A 24 2.57 -9.80 -8.78
C VAL A 24 2.16 -11.24 -9.08
N GLY A 25 0.95 -11.63 -8.71
CA GLY A 25 0.45 -12.96 -8.95
C GLY A 25 -0.69 -12.97 -9.94
N LYS A 26 -0.73 -14.00 -10.80
CA LYS A 26 -1.79 -14.13 -11.76
C LYS A 26 -3.11 -14.43 -11.05
N ASN A 27 -4.17 -13.77 -11.49
CA ASN A 27 -5.51 -13.94 -10.93
C ASN A 27 -5.60 -13.67 -9.43
N MET A 28 -4.78 -12.77 -8.93
CA MET A 28 -4.87 -12.39 -7.52
C MET A 28 -6.21 -11.76 -7.22
N TRP A 29 -6.78 -12.15 -6.09
CA TRP A 29 -8.05 -11.58 -5.66
C TRP A 29 -7.89 -10.09 -5.37
N HIS A 30 -8.85 -9.31 -5.82
CA HIS A 30 -8.91 -7.88 -5.57
C HIS A 30 -10.33 -7.38 -5.82
N ALA A 31 -10.63 -6.20 -5.33
CA ALA A 31 -11.92 -5.58 -5.60
C ALA A 31 -11.91 -5.01 -7.01
N CYS A 32 -12.62 -5.65 -7.90
CA CYS A 32 -12.64 -5.32 -9.31
C CYS A 32 -14.02 -4.77 -9.64
N GLY A 33 -14.18 -3.47 -9.51
CA GLY A 33 -15.50 -2.89 -9.75
C GLY A 33 -15.47 -1.39 -9.65
N ASN A 34 -16.64 -0.80 -9.53
CA ASN A 34 -16.80 0.63 -9.56
C ASN A 34 -16.71 1.27 -8.17
N TYR A 35 -15.60 1.06 -7.52
CA TYR A 35 -15.35 1.69 -6.23
C TYR A 35 -14.50 2.94 -6.45
N SER A 36 -14.74 3.97 -5.64
CA SER A 36 -14.01 5.22 -5.74
C SER A 36 -13.56 5.66 -4.36
N VAL A 37 -12.54 6.52 -4.32
CA VAL A 37 -12.09 7.13 -3.07
C VAL A 37 -13.20 8.00 -2.51
N LYS A 38 -13.92 8.72 -3.37
CA LYS A 38 -15.05 9.52 -2.93
C LYS A 38 -16.09 8.66 -2.22
N GLY A 39 -16.41 7.50 -2.81
CA GLY A 39 -17.37 6.59 -2.18
C GLY A 39 -16.86 6.03 -0.86
N PHE A 40 -15.57 5.74 -0.78
CA PHE A 40 -14.98 5.30 0.47
C PHE A 40 -15.09 6.37 1.56
N LEU A 41 -14.93 7.64 1.19
CA LEU A 41 -14.99 8.76 2.12
C LEU A 41 -16.40 9.26 2.40
N ASP A 42 -17.39 8.80 1.64
CA ASP A 42 -18.77 9.21 1.86
C ASP A 42 -19.21 8.87 3.27
N GLY A 43 -19.86 9.83 3.93
CA GLY A 43 -20.32 9.63 5.29
C GLY A 43 -19.25 9.72 6.36
N LYS A 44 -18.00 9.89 5.96
CA LYS A 44 -16.91 10.04 6.93
C LYS A 44 -16.86 11.49 7.41
N GLY A 45 -16.46 11.68 8.67
CA GLY A 45 -16.37 13.02 9.26
C GLY A 45 -15.09 13.73 8.88
N THR A 46 -14.96 14.95 9.40
CA THR A 46 -13.82 15.82 9.12
C THR A 46 -12.50 15.17 9.57
N ARG A 47 -12.50 14.59 10.76
CA ARG A 47 -11.28 13.98 11.31
C ARG A 47 -10.83 12.81 10.46
N ALA A 48 -11.76 11.97 10.05
CA ALA A 48 -11.44 10.83 9.20
C ALA A 48 -10.81 11.30 7.89
N ARG A 49 -11.41 12.30 7.26
CA ARG A 49 -10.87 12.82 6.00
C ARG A 49 -9.49 13.42 6.17
N GLU A 50 -9.28 14.10 7.28
CA GLU A 50 -7.98 14.70 7.61
C GLU A 50 -6.90 13.62 7.73
N LEU A 51 -7.22 12.53 8.42
CA LEU A 51 -6.28 11.43 8.58
C LEU A 51 -5.97 10.77 7.24
N PHE A 52 -6.99 10.53 6.44
CA PHE A 52 -6.79 9.91 5.13
C PHE A 52 -5.92 10.79 4.23
N GLU A 53 -6.24 12.08 4.17
CA GLU A 53 -5.49 13.00 3.33
C GLU A 53 -4.03 13.13 3.79
N GLY A 54 -3.82 13.11 5.11
CA GLY A 54 -2.47 13.16 5.65
C GLY A 54 -1.66 11.93 5.26
N PHE A 55 -2.28 10.76 5.31
CA PHE A 55 -1.60 9.53 4.90
C PHE A 55 -1.30 9.58 3.41
N GLU A 56 -2.26 10.03 2.62
CA GLU A 56 -2.06 10.13 1.18
C GLU A 56 -0.91 11.09 0.84
N ARG A 57 -0.77 12.18 1.59
CA ARG A 57 0.35 13.11 1.37
C ARG A 57 1.70 12.44 1.62
N LEU A 58 1.78 11.57 2.63
CA LEU A 58 3.02 10.82 2.86
C LEU A 58 3.32 9.88 1.70
N ILE A 59 2.27 9.22 1.19
CA ILE A 59 2.43 8.34 0.02
C ILE A 59 2.93 9.15 -1.19
N ALA A 60 2.32 10.31 -1.42
CA ALA A 60 2.69 11.16 -2.55
C ALA A 60 4.16 11.60 -2.46
N ALA A 61 4.67 11.75 -1.25
CA ALA A 61 6.07 12.12 -1.06
C ALA A 61 7.04 11.00 -1.42
N CYS A 62 6.55 9.77 -1.53
CA CYS A 62 7.40 8.63 -1.91
C CYS A 62 7.65 8.59 -3.42
N GLY A 63 6.68 9.03 -4.22
CA GLY A 63 6.79 9.00 -5.68
C GLY A 63 5.42 8.83 -6.31
N PRO A 64 5.36 8.66 -7.63
CA PRO A 64 4.09 8.47 -8.32
C PRO A 64 3.34 7.24 -7.80
N TYR A 65 2.04 7.36 -7.66
CA TYR A 65 1.24 6.30 -7.10
C TYR A 65 -0.16 6.30 -7.74
N GLU A 66 -0.85 5.18 -7.57
CA GLU A 66 -2.23 5.02 -8.00
C GLU A 66 -3.05 4.57 -6.81
N LEU A 67 -4.30 4.95 -6.81
CA LEU A 67 -5.24 4.53 -5.77
C LEU A 67 -6.05 3.35 -6.28
N ALA A 68 -6.29 2.39 -5.39
CA ALA A 68 -7.09 1.21 -5.72
C ALA A 68 -8.17 1.06 -4.66
N PRO A 69 -9.27 1.83 -4.78
CA PRO A 69 -10.33 1.78 -3.80
C PRO A 69 -11.15 0.51 -3.89
N ALA A 70 -11.67 0.08 -2.73
CA ALA A 70 -12.60 -1.02 -2.63
C ALA A 70 -13.73 -0.56 -1.71
N LYS A 71 -14.64 -1.46 -1.38
CA LYS A 71 -15.80 -1.08 -0.58
C LYS A 71 -15.39 -0.53 0.79
N THR A 72 -14.44 -1.19 1.45
CA THR A 72 -14.07 -0.87 2.83
C THR A 72 -12.61 -0.49 3.01
N ARG A 73 -11.88 -0.30 1.93
CA ARG A 73 -10.46 0.02 2.04
C ARG A 73 -9.98 0.72 0.78
N VAL A 74 -8.83 1.37 0.90
CA VAL A 74 -8.15 1.98 -0.25
C VAL A 74 -6.70 1.50 -0.23
N ALA A 75 -6.26 0.87 -1.28
CA ALA A 75 -4.87 0.46 -1.42
C ALA A 75 -4.11 1.51 -2.23
N PHE A 76 -2.81 1.60 -1.98
CA PHE A 76 -1.91 2.50 -2.69
C PHE A 76 -0.91 1.66 -3.46
N MET A 77 -0.70 2.01 -4.71
CA MET A 77 0.10 1.23 -5.64
C MET A 77 1.19 2.07 -6.30
N GLY A 78 2.39 1.50 -6.36
CA GLY A 78 3.36 1.91 -7.36
C GLY A 78 3.11 1.03 -8.56
N ARG A 79 4.03 0.12 -8.88
CA ARG A 79 3.72 -0.92 -9.87
C ARG A 79 2.75 -1.94 -9.28
N VAL A 80 2.88 -2.22 -8.00
CA VAL A 80 1.96 -3.12 -7.28
C VAL A 80 1.59 -2.47 -5.95
N ARG A 81 0.65 -3.07 -5.26
CA ARG A 81 0.22 -2.57 -3.96
C ARG A 81 1.35 -2.65 -2.95
N PHE A 82 1.50 -1.64 -2.13
CA PHE A 82 2.50 -1.63 -1.07
C PHE A 82 1.94 -1.13 0.25
N ALA A 83 0.82 -0.42 0.25
CA ALA A 83 0.24 0.15 1.47
C ALA A 83 -1.25 0.29 1.31
N GLY A 84 -1.96 0.54 2.42
CA GLY A 84 -3.39 0.73 2.34
C GLY A 84 -3.99 1.28 3.62
N VAL A 85 -5.18 1.85 3.48
CA VAL A 85 -6.03 2.28 4.58
C VAL A 85 -7.17 1.28 4.66
N TYR A 86 -7.35 0.64 5.81
CA TYR A 86 -8.29 -0.46 5.95
C TYR A 86 -9.51 -0.14 6.82
N ALA A 87 -9.36 0.72 7.79
CA ALA A 87 -10.48 1.15 8.62
C ALA A 87 -10.30 2.63 8.84
N LEU A 88 -11.39 3.38 8.71
CA LEU A 88 -11.32 4.82 8.81
C LEU A 88 -12.58 5.36 9.46
N SER A 89 -12.39 6.14 10.52
CA SER A 89 -13.48 6.86 11.17
C SER A 89 -12.89 8.07 11.86
N ASP A 90 -13.76 8.88 12.47
CA ASP A 90 -13.27 10.02 13.26
C ASP A 90 -12.48 9.59 14.49
N LYS A 91 -12.57 8.31 14.87
CA LYS A 91 -11.81 7.78 16.01
C LYS A 91 -10.40 7.37 15.62
N GLY A 92 -10.12 7.21 14.36
CA GLY A 92 -8.79 6.83 13.90
C GLY A 92 -8.82 6.05 12.62
N MET A 93 -7.63 5.62 12.23
CA MET A 93 -7.40 4.97 10.95
C MET A 93 -6.46 3.80 11.14
N THR A 94 -6.79 2.66 10.53
CA THR A 94 -5.89 1.51 10.50
C THR A 94 -5.20 1.49 9.15
N VAL A 95 -3.88 1.48 9.16
CA VAL A 95 -3.08 1.45 7.94
C VAL A 95 -2.16 0.25 7.96
N ALA A 96 -1.72 -0.16 6.78
CA ALA A 96 -0.74 -1.23 6.67
C ALA A 96 0.20 -0.94 5.52
N PHE A 97 1.40 -1.50 5.60
CA PHE A 97 2.39 -1.36 4.54
C PHE A 97 3.30 -2.60 4.58
N GLY A 98 3.86 -2.95 3.42
CA GLY A 98 4.71 -4.12 3.29
C GLY A 98 6.18 -3.74 3.34
N LEU A 99 6.98 -4.55 4.06
CA LEU A 99 8.43 -4.37 4.09
C LEU A 99 9.10 -5.71 3.79
N PRO A 100 10.34 -5.68 3.29
CA PRO A 100 11.06 -6.93 3.03
C PRO A 100 11.70 -7.51 4.30
N ARG A 101 11.24 -7.08 5.46
CA ARG A 101 11.76 -7.50 6.75
C ARG A 101 10.69 -7.33 7.81
N SER A 102 10.81 -8.07 8.88
CA SER A 102 9.96 -7.89 10.03
C SER A 102 10.50 -6.72 10.86
N LEU A 103 9.63 -5.79 11.22
CA LEU A 103 10.00 -4.59 11.96
C LEU A 103 9.20 -4.51 13.27
N PRO A 104 9.63 -5.20 14.33
CA PRO A 104 8.96 -5.05 15.61
C PRO A 104 9.20 -3.64 16.15
N HIS A 105 8.12 -2.97 16.50
CA HIS A 105 8.21 -1.60 16.99
C HIS A 105 6.95 -1.30 17.79
N PRO A 106 7.03 -0.46 18.83
CA PRO A 106 5.84 -0.17 19.65
C PRO A 106 4.66 0.37 18.87
N ARG A 107 4.90 1.07 17.75
CA ARG A 107 3.82 1.59 16.92
C ARG A 107 3.20 0.53 16.00
N ILE A 108 3.88 -0.60 15.82
CA ILE A 108 3.40 -1.67 14.95
C ILE A 108 2.57 -2.62 15.80
N ARG A 109 1.29 -2.76 15.45
CA ARG A 109 0.36 -3.57 16.22
C ARG A 109 0.36 -5.03 15.82
N LYS A 110 0.70 -5.31 14.57
CA LYS A 110 0.64 -6.66 14.05
C LYS A 110 1.58 -6.76 12.86
N ILE A 111 2.26 -7.88 12.74
CA ILE A 111 3.10 -8.17 11.58
C ILE A 111 2.62 -9.49 11.01
N GLU A 112 2.40 -9.51 9.69
CA GLU A 112 1.98 -10.72 8.99
C GLU A 112 3.05 -11.12 8.00
N ASP A 113 3.42 -12.39 8.04
CA ASP A 113 4.40 -12.95 7.11
C ASP A 113 3.63 -13.43 5.89
N TYR A 114 3.84 -12.77 4.74
CA TYR A 114 3.15 -13.14 3.50
C TYR A 114 3.94 -14.18 2.70
N GLY A 115 5.09 -14.60 3.20
CA GLY A 115 5.97 -15.49 2.46
C GLY A 115 6.83 -14.72 1.47
N GLY A 116 7.86 -15.37 0.93
CA GLY A 116 8.72 -14.74 -0.07
C GLY A 116 9.54 -13.56 0.44
N GLY A 117 9.63 -13.40 1.75
CA GLY A 117 10.39 -12.31 2.32
C GLY A 117 9.61 -11.02 2.47
N TRP A 118 8.28 -11.08 2.40
CA TRP A 118 7.44 -9.89 2.54
C TRP A 118 6.60 -9.96 3.80
N TYR A 119 6.58 -8.86 4.54
CA TYR A 119 5.88 -8.77 5.82
C TYR A 119 4.96 -7.56 5.81
N GLY A 120 3.69 -7.77 6.16
CA GLY A 120 2.73 -6.70 6.33
C GLY A 120 2.81 -6.15 7.74
N HIS A 121 2.80 -4.83 7.85
CA HIS A 121 2.89 -4.14 9.13
C HIS A 121 1.63 -3.31 9.33
N TRP A 122 0.95 -3.52 10.43
CA TRP A 122 -0.32 -2.86 10.72
C TRP A 122 -0.16 -1.88 11.87
N MET A 123 -0.71 -0.69 11.72
CA MET A 123 -0.66 0.27 12.80
C MET A 123 -1.93 1.10 12.84
N ARG A 124 -2.20 1.68 14.00
CA ARG A 124 -3.36 2.51 14.24
C ARG A 124 -2.91 3.96 14.35
N ILE A 125 -3.58 4.85 13.66
CA ILE A 125 -3.29 6.28 13.68
C ILE A 125 -4.53 6.99 14.17
N THR A 126 -4.43 7.72 15.27
CA THR A 126 -5.56 8.41 15.85
C THR A 126 -5.41 9.92 15.80
N GLU A 127 -4.17 10.42 15.64
CA GLU A 127 -3.89 11.84 15.61
C GLU A 127 -3.09 12.20 14.37
N PRO A 128 -3.34 13.37 13.76
CA PRO A 128 -2.57 13.78 12.59
C PRO A 128 -1.07 13.88 12.86
N GLY A 129 -0.66 14.15 14.09
CA GLY A 129 0.76 14.21 14.43
C GLY A 129 1.49 12.90 14.33
N GLU A 130 0.76 11.79 14.24
CA GLU A 130 1.37 10.48 14.06
C GLU A 130 1.73 10.21 12.59
N LEU A 131 1.27 11.07 11.68
CA LEU A 131 1.63 11.01 10.28
C LEU A 131 2.95 11.80 10.12
N ASP A 132 4.02 11.21 10.58
CA ASP A 132 5.29 11.89 10.81
C ASP A 132 6.44 11.33 9.96
N GLY A 133 7.65 11.83 10.23
CA GLY A 133 8.83 11.43 9.46
C GLY A 133 9.21 9.98 9.62
N GLN A 134 8.94 9.38 10.79
CA GLN A 134 9.22 7.96 10.98
C GLN A 134 8.33 7.12 10.09
N LEU A 135 7.04 7.43 10.05
CA LEU A 135 6.12 6.70 9.18
C LEU A 135 6.49 6.94 7.72
N LEU A 136 6.83 8.16 7.36
CA LEU A 136 7.26 8.47 6.00
C LEU A 136 8.48 7.61 5.60
N GLY A 137 9.43 7.44 6.50
CA GLY A 137 10.60 6.60 6.23
C GLY A 137 10.22 5.16 5.95
N TRP A 138 9.29 4.62 6.74
CA TRP A 138 8.80 3.25 6.53
C TRP A 138 8.03 3.13 5.21
N LEU A 139 7.23 4.14 4.89
CA LEU A 139 6.46 4.13 3.64
C LEU A 139 7.39 4.25 2.42
N ARG A 140 8.47 5.01 2.53
CA ARG A 140 9.45 5.09 1.45
C ARG A 140 10.12 3.75 1.20
N GLU A 141 10.49 3.06 2.27
CA GLU A 141 11.06 1.73 2.12
C GLU A 141 10.06 0.79 1.46
N SER A 142 8.81 0.83 1.93
CA SER A 142 7.75 0.01 1.37
C SER A 142 7.53 0.31 -0.12
N TYR A 143 7.49 1.59 -0.46
CA TYR A 143 7.30 2.02 -1.84
C TYR A 143 8.40 1.48 -2.75
N HIS A 144 9.66 1.68 -2.36
CA HIS A 144 10.77 1.30 -3.22
C HIS A 144 11.02 -0.20 -3.24
N GLN A 145 10.88 -0.86 -2.11
CA GLN A 145 11.21 -2.29 -2.03
C GLN A 145 10.07 -3.18 -2.48
N MET A 146 8.83 -2.75 -2.26
CA MET A 146 7.67 -3.54 -2.64
C MET A 146 6.88 -2.91 -3.77
N GLY A 147 6.49 -1.66 -3.61
CA GLY A 147 5.60 -1.00 -4.57
C GLY A 147 6.16 -0.91 -5.96
N MET A 148 7.45 -0.76 -6.08
CA MET A 148 8.11 -0.60 -7.37
C MET A 148 8.84 -1.86 -7.82
N GLN A 149 8.61 -3.00 -7.17
CA GLN A 149 9.29 -4.23 -7.57
C GLN A 149 8.92 -4.63 -8.99
N GLU A 150 9.86 -5.24 -9.66
CA GLU A 150 9.71 -5.58 -11.07
C GLU A 150 9.43 -7.06 -11.29
N ARG A 151 9.57 -7.87 -10.25
CA ARG A 151 9.30 -9.29 -10.34
C ARG A 151 8.94 -9.82 -8.98
N LEU A 152 8.36 -11.01 -8.96
CA LEU A 152 8.06 -11.66 -7.71
C LEU A 152 9.34 -12.01 -6.98
N SER A 153 9.38 -11.69 -5.70
CA SER A 153 10.49 -12.10 -4.87
C SER A 153 10.33 -13.56 -4.50
N GLY A 154 11.41 -14.20 -4.19
CA GLY A 154 11.37 -15.55 -3.64
C GLY A 154 10.95 -16.60 -4.62
N ARG A 155 11.06 -16.33 -5.87
CA ARG A 155 10.66 -17.38 -6.78
C ARG A 155 11.77 -18.14 -7.33
#